data_ccf4926a4d2800ca71e419ff629aab1f
#
_entry.id   ccf4926a4d2800ca71e419ff629aab1f
#
_cell.length_a   1.000
_cell.length_b   1.000
_cell.length_c   1.000
_cell.angle_alpha   90.00
_cell.angle_beta   90.00
_cell.angle_gamma   90.00
#
_symmetry.space_group_name_H-M   'P 1'
#
loop_
_entity.id
_entity.type
_entity.pdbx_description
1 polymer ?
#
loop_
_entity_poly.entity_id
_entity_poly.type
_entity_poly.pdbx_seq_one_letter_code
_entity_poly.pdbx_strand_id
1 'polypeptide(L)'
;MKCKKTKMLIFVFLLGITDLFAQTLYVPGTIVKGKNASYYCSSENEILIKVNNLNNVDTTTTMYYDDGTVVPFDVGSAVIATKTEDLVRVFQEALTQKEANILKRKIIHLLILNVVTDKQGNTREITFKFLNDDPVMTKFAPDRLYQLEQELKKILKLDPNSLDKSIKNVKYFLPIDY
;
A
#
# COMPACT_ATOMS: atom_id res chain seq x y z
N MET A 1 -45.75 13.58 32.99
CA MET A 1 -44.29 13.68 33.23
C MET A 1 -43.54 12.46 32.73
N LYS A 2 -43.53 12.12 31.41
CA LYS A 2 -42.91 10.91 30.89
C LYS A 2 -42.04 11.11 29.62
N CYS A 3 -41.56 12.32 29.33
CA CYS A 3 -40.88 12.60 28.06
C CYS A 3 -39.42 13.04 28.15
N LYS A 4 -38.77 13.05 29.34
CA LYS A 4 -37.38 13.52 29.51
C LYS A 4 -36.33 12.42 29.48
N LYS A 5 -36.69 11.15 29.76
CA LYS A 5 -35.69 10.05 29.86
C LYS A 5 -35.27 9.47 28.47
N THR A 6 -36.15 9.54 27.48
CA THR A 6 -35.88 8.97 26.14
C THR A 6 -34.89 9.81 25.31
N LYS A 7 -34.91 11.14 25.49
CA LYS A 7 -33.99 12.06 24.77
C LYS A 7 -32.54 11.94 25.25
N MET A 8 -32.34 11.60 26.53
CA MET A 8 -30.98 11.45 27.09
C MET A 8 -30.28 10.15 26.62
N LEU A 9 -31.07 9.09 26.37
CA LEU A 9 -30.53 7.82 25.91
C LEU A 9 -30.02 7.90 24.44
N ILE A 10 -30.70 8.66 23.60
CA ILE A 10 -30.30 8.87 22.18
C ILE A 10 -29.03 9.71 22.09
N PHE A 11 -28.85 10.68 23.00
CA PHE A 11 -27.66 11.54 23.01
C PHE A 11 -26.39 10.78 23.43
N VAL A 12 -26.50 9.83 24.37
CA VAL A 12 -25.36 8.97 24.77
C VAL A 12 -24.98 7.99 23.66
N PHE A 13 -25.94 7.52 22.87
CA PHE A 13 -25.66 6.61 21.73
C PHE A 13 -24.96 7.34 20.57
N LEU A 14 -25.23 8.63 20.36
CA LEU A 14 -24.57 9.47 19.33
C LEU A 14 -23.12 9.84 19.70
N LEU A 15 -22.78 9.93 20.99
CA LEU A 15 -21.40 10.21 21.43
C LEU A 15 -20.48 9.00 21.36
N GLY A 16 -21.03 7.77 21.36
CA GLY A 16 -20.25 6.54 21.26
C GLY A 16 -19.79 6.16 19.83
N ILE A 17 -20.27 6.88 18.80
CA ILE A 17 -19.97 6.56 17.40
C ILE A 17 -18.75 7.35 16.87
N THR A 18 -18.32 8.39 17.57
CA THR A 18 -17.27 9.31 17.08
C THR A 18 -15.83 8.76 17.26
N ASP A 19 -15.60 7.78 18.12
CA ASP A 19 -14.26 7.23 18.36
C ASP A 19 -13.87 6.06 17.44
N LEU A 20 -14.81 5.55 16.64
CA LEU A 20 -14.53 4.43 15.70
C LEU A 20 -13.60 4.81 14.52
N PHE A 21 -13.34 6.10 14.32
CA PHE A 21 -12.50 6.59 13.21
C PHE A 21 -11.04 6.89 13.57
N ALA A 22 -10.65 6.69 14.84
CA ALA A 22 -9.30 7.00 15.30
C ALA A 22 -8.34 5.79 15.32
N GLN A 23 -8.85 4.57 15.11
CA GLN A 23 -8.07 3.36 15.29
C GLN A 23 -7.16 3.09 14.09
N THR A 24 -5.87 2.85 14.36
CA THR A 24 -4.92 2.30 13.39
C THR A 24 -5.39 0.93 12.94
N LEU A 25 -5.55 0.74 11.62
CA LEU A 25 -6.02 -0.53 11.06
C LEU A 25 -4.86 -1.52 10.88
N TYR A 26 -3.71 -1.03 10.43
CA TYR A 26 -2.57 -1.86 10.07
C TYR A 26 -1.62 -2.01 11.26
N VAL A 27 -1.85 -3.05 12.06
CA VAL A 27 -1.03 -3.39 13.23
C VAL A 27 -0.15 -4.59 12.88
N PRO A 28 1.18 -4.56 13.13
CA PRO A 28 2.05 -5.70 12.89
C PRO A 28 1.54 -6.99 13.54
N GLY A 29 1.64 -8.10 12.81
CA GLY A 29 1.16 -9.42 13.25
C GLY A 29 -0.33 -9.67 13.02
N THR A 30 -1.08 -8.71 12.43
CA THR A 30 -2.52 -8.86 12.21
C THR A 30 -2.88 -9.01 10.73
N ILE A 31 -4.10 -9.48 10.48
CA ILE A 31 -4.73 -9.50 9.15
C ILE A 31 -5.86 -8.48 9.14
N VAL A 32 -5.76 -7.52 8.23
CA VAL A 32 -6.82 -6.53 7.97
C VAL A 32 -7.67 -7.03 6.81
N LYS A 33 -8.96 -7.21 7.06
CA LYS A 33 -9.91 -7.76 6.06
C LYS A 33 -10.69 -6.63 5.42
N GLY A 34 -10.67 -6.59 4.09
CA GLY A 34 -11.58 -5.83 3.26
C GLY A 34 -12.58 -6.76 2.56
N LYS A 35 -13.48 -6.18 1.78
CA LYS A 35 -14.45 -6.92 0.96
C LYS A 35 -13.77 -7.62 -0.23
N ASN A 36 -12.77 -6.97 -0.83
CA ASN A 36 -12.14 -7.42 -2.06
C ASN A 36 -10.77 -8.06 -1.85
N ALA A 37 -10.08 -7.75 -0.75
CA ALA A 37 -8.79 -8.31 -0.39
C ALA A 37 -8.58 -8.34 1.13
N SER A 38 -7.67 -9.18 1.57
CA SER A 38 -7.14 -9.20 2.94
C SER A 38 -5.65 -8.94 2.92
N TYR A 39 -5.15 -8.22 3.91
CA TYR A 39 -3.76 -7.79 3.99
C TYR A 39 -3.12 -8.29 5.28
N TYR A 40 -1.98 -8.95 5.16
CA TYR A 40 -1.14 -9.28 6.30
C TYR A 40 -0.21 -8.11 6.60
N CYS A 41 -0.18 -7.70 7.86
CA CYS A 41 0.67 -6.61 8.35
C CYS A 41 1.86 -7.20 9.10
N SER A 42 3.07 -6.77 8.75
CA SER A 42 4.28 -7.10 9.48
C SER A 42 5.10 -5.84 9.75
N SER A 43 5.91 -5.87 10.80
CA SER A 43 6.94 -4.86 10.99
C SER A 43 8.15 -5.23 10.14
N GLU A 44 8.70 -4.28 9.39
CA GLU A 44 9.97 -4.49 8.71
C GLU A 44 11.15 -4.02 9.58
N ASN A 45 10.89 -2.98 10.36
CA ASN A 45 11.74 -2.43 11.40
C ASN A 45 10.85 -1.66 12.39
N GLU A 46 11.45 -0.95 13.35
CA GLU A 46 10.70 -0.21 14.38
C GLU A 46 9.81 0.91 13.83
N ILE A 47 10.05 1.39 12.60
CA ILE A 47 9.39 2.56 12.02
C ILE A 47 8.50 2.25 10.82
N LEU A 48 8.66 1.09 10.16
CA LEU A 48 7.93 0.74 8.93
C LEU A 48 6.99 -0.45 9.14
N ILE A 49 5.75 -0.26 8.70
CA ILE A 49 4.78 -1.34 8.52
C ILE A 49 4.82 -1.80 7.07
N LYS A 50 4.94 -3.10 6.86
CA LYS A 50 4.78 -3.78 5.57
C LYS A 50 3.37 -4.36 5.50
N VAL A 51 2.62 -4.01 4.46
CA VAL A 51 1.23 -4.43 4.22
C VAL A 51 1.18 -5.23 2.92
N ASN A 52 0.99 -6.53 3.05
CA ASN A 52 1.04 -7.48 1.95
C ASN A 52 -0.36 -8.04 1.66
N ASN A 53 -0.81 -7.94 0.41
CA ASN A 53 -2.04 -8.59 -0.02
C ASN A 53 -1.86 -10.11 0.07
N LEU A 54 -2.79 -10.82 0.74
CA LEU A 54 -2.70 -12.27 0.90
C LEU A 54 -2.85 -13.04 -0.43
N ASN A 55 -3.29 -12.39 -1.49
CA ASN A 55 -3.33 -12.97 -2.83
C ASN A 55 -1.98 -12.87 -3.56
N ASN A 56 -1.00 -12.12 -3.02
CA ASN A 56 0.34 -12.09 -3.57
C ASN A 56 1.04 -13.42 -3.30
N VAL A 57 1.63 -14.01 -4.34
CA VAL A 57 2.31 -15.32 -4.27
C VAL A 57 3.82 -15.16 -4.15
N ASP A 58 4.38 -14.05 -4.66
CA ASP A 58 5.81 -13.77 -4.61
C ASP A 58 6.15 -12.76 -3.50
N THR A 59 6.26 -13.29 -2.28
CA THR A 59 6.48 -12.47 -1.08
C THR A 59 7.96 -12.23 -0.74
N THR A 60 8.88 -12.88 -1.47
CA THR A 60 10.32 -12.76 -1.25
C THR A 60 10.89 -11.54 -1.98
N THR A 61 12.02 -11.03 -1.50
CA THR A 61 12.79 -9.98 -2.20
C THR A 61 13.82 -10.57 -3.19
N THR A 62 14.08 -11.86 -3.12
CA THR A 62 15.04 -12.55 -3.96
C THR A 62 14.49 -12.73 -5.37
N MET A 63 15.29 -12.39 -6.37
CA MET A 63 15.01 -12.68 -7.78
C MET A 63 15.69 -13.98 -8.20
N TYR A 64 15.09 -14.68 -9.17
CA TYR A 64 15.59 -15.93 -9.69
C TYR A 64 15.61 -15.90 -11.21
N TYR A 65 16.62 -16.51 -11.79
CA TYR A 65 16.65 -16.87 -13.20
C TYR A 65 15.66 -18.01 -13.51
N ASP A 66 15.40 -18.25 -14.77
CA ASP A 66 14.50 -19.33 -15.21
C ASP A 66 14.98 -20.73 -14.79
N ASP A 67 16.29 -20.91 -14.68
CA ASP A 67 16.94 -22.15 -14.20
C ASP A 67 16.86 -22.33 -12.67
N GLY A 68 16.32 -21.36 -11.95
CA GLY A 68 16.18 -21.38 -10.50
C GLY A 68 17.40 -20.86 -9.73
N THR A 69 18.45 -20.40 -10.40
CA THR A 69 19.59 -19.77 -9.74
C THR A 69 19.24 -18.37 -9.26
N VAL A 70 19.88 -17.91 -8.18
CA VAL A 70 19.64 -16.59 -7.61
C VAL A 70 20.30 -15.53 -8.48
N VAL A 71 19.55 -14.47 -8.80
CA VAL A 71 20.07 -13.30 -9.51
C VAL A 71 20.95 -12.50 -8.55
N PRO A 72 22.23 -12.23 -8.90
CA PRO A 72 23.10 -11.39 -8.09
C PRO A 72 22.53 -9.98 -7.94
N PHE A 73 22.81 -9.33 -6.80
CA PHE A 73 22.25 -8.01 -6.46
C PHE A 73 22.68 -6.89 -7.43
N ASP A 74 23.79 -7.06 -8.11
CA ASP A 74 24.41 -6.11 -9.04
C ASP A 74 23.98 -6.27 -10.51
N VAL A 75 23.09 -7.21 -10.80
CA VAL A 75 22.59 -7.41 -12.17
C VAL A 75 21.55 -6.36 -12.53
N GLY A 76 21.99 -5.43 -13.36
CA GLY A 76 21.23 -4.51 -14.20
C GLY A 76 20.04 -3.79 -13.57
N SER A 77 19.99 -2.48 -13.68
CA SER A 77 18.83 -1.70 -13.25
C SER A 77 17.76 -1.70 -14.34
N ALA A 78 16.59 -2.29 -14.03
CA ALA A 78 15.42 -2.14 -14.86
C ALA A 78 14.97 -0.66 -14.89
N VAL A 79 14.55 -0.19 -16.06
CA VAL A 79 14.08 1.18 -16.26
C VAL A 79 12.57 1.26 -16.04
N ILE A 80 12.13 2.15 -15.16
CA ILE A 80 10.70 2.40 -14.94
C ILE A 80 10.18 3.23 -16.13
N ALA A 81 9.21 2.68 -16.87
CA ALA A 81 8.59 3.35 -18.01
C ALA A 81 7.50 4.35 -17.58
N THR A 82 6.90 4.14 -16.41
CA THR A 82 5.84 5.02 -15.87
C THR A 82 6.42 6.33 -15.36
N LYS A 83 5.81 7.44 -15.71
CA LYS A 83 6.20 8.76 -15.20
C LYS A 83 5.83 8.91 -13.73
N THR A 84 6.69 9.52 -12.94
CA THR A 84 6.47 9.77 -11.51
C THR A 84 5.19 10.57 -11.26
N GLU A 85 4.88 11.55 -12.12
CA GLU A 85 3.68 12.38 -12.02
C GLU A 85 2.39 11.56 -12.14
N ASP A 86 2.38 10.51 -12.96
CA ASP A 86 1.22 9.62 -13.09
C ASP A 86 1.01 8.78 -11.83
N LEU A 87 2.09 8.34 -11.18
CA LEU A 87 2.02 7.63 -9.90
C LEU A 87 1.49 8.53 -8.78
N VAL A 88 2.07 9.74 -8.66
CA VAL A 88 1.63 10.72 -7.66
C VAL A 88 0.16 11.06 -7.87
N ARG A 89 -0.28 11.26 -9.11
CA ARG A 89 -1.68 11.54 -9.43
C ARG A 89 -2.61 10.42 -8.95
N VAL A 90 -2.29 9.15 -9.18
CA VAL A 90 -3.10 8.01 -8.72
C VAL A 90 -3.23 7.99 -7.19
N PHE A 91 -2.14 8.31 -6.47
CA PHE A 91 -2.20 8.45 -5.01
C PHE A 91 -3.10 9.61 -4.59
N GLN A 92 -2.92 10.77 -5.20
CA GLN A 92 -3.73 11.97 -4.88
C GLN A 92 -5.22 11.75 -5.13
N GLU A 93 -5.58 11.07 -6.22
CA GLU A 93 -6.96 10.72 -6.54
C GLU A 93 -7.57 9.71 -5.55
N ALA A 94 -6.74 8.85 -4.95
CA ALA A 94 -7.19 7.91 -3.92
C ALA A 94 -7.46 8.58 -2.56
N LEU A 95 -6.97 9.80 -2.32
CA LEU A 95 -7.12 10.53 -1.07
C LEU A 95 -8.40 11.36 -1.05
N THR A 96 -9.04 11.41 0.11
CA THR A 96 -10.05 12.44 0.37
C THR A 96 -9.39 13.81 0.58
N GLN A 97 -10.14 14.89 0.39
CA GLN A 97 -9.65 16.25 0.66
C GLN A 97 -9.13 16.43 2.10
N LYS A 98 -9.77 15.76 3.07
CA LYS A 98 -9.33 15.78 4.48
C LYS A 98 -7.97 15.10 4.65
N GLU A 99 -7.77 13.94 4.05
CA GLU A 99 -6.50 13.19 4.08
C GLU A 99 -5.38 13.96 3.40
N ALA A 100 -5.64 14.51 2.21
CA ALA A 100 -4.68 15.36 1.51
C ALA A 100 -4.27 16.59 2.35
N ASN A 101 -5.20 17.21 3.07
CA ASN A 101 -4.89 18.33 3.96
C ASN A 101 -4.09 17.90 5.20
N ILE A 102 -4.27 16.68 5.70
CA ILE A 102 -3.47 16.13 6.79
C ILE A 102 -2.03 15.93 6.31
N LEU A 103 -1.86 15.32 5.14
CA LEU A 103 -0.54 15.05 4.56
C LEU A 103 0.25 16.32 4.29
N LYS A 104 -0.36 17.37 3.76
CA LYS A 104 0.30 18.67 3.55
C LYS A 104 0.97 19.29 4.80
N ARG A 105 0.59 18.83 5.99
CA ARG A 105 1.14 19.31 7.26
C ARG A 105 2.28 18.45 7.80
N LYS A 106 2.51 17.28 7.23
CA LYS A 106 3.56 16.35 7.64
C LYS A 106 4.81 16.62 6.82
N ILE A 107 5.99 16.63 7.48
CA ILE A 107 7.26 16.94 6.83
C ILE A 107 7.82 15.72 6.09
N ILE A 108 7.48 14.51 6.52
CA ILE A 108 7.98 13.26 5.94
C ILE A 108 6.81 12.35 5.60
N HIS A 109 6.65 12.05 4.32
CA HIS A 109 5.76 11.02 3.82
C HIS A 109 6.63 9.96 3.17
N LEU A 110 6.69 8.79 3.78
CA LEU A 110 7.43 7.68 3.21
C LEU A 110 6.45 6.57 2.86
N LEU A 111 6.21 6.41 1.58
CA LEU A 111 5.54 5.25 1.03
C LEU A 111 6.50 4.56 0.08
N ILE A 112 6.73 3.28 0.32
CA ILE A 112 7.56 2.46 -0.55
C ILE A 112 6.69 1.36 -1.12
N LEU A 113 6.71 1.19 -2.43
CA LEU A 113 6.12 0.05 -3.12
C LEU A 113 7.20 -1.01 -3.35
N ASN A 114 6.95 -2.23 -2.89
CA ASN A 114 7.69 -3.39 -3.37
C ASN A 114 6.89 -3.96 -4.52
N VAL A 115 7.48 -3.95 -5.70
CA VAL A 115 6.80 -4.30 -6.95
C VAL A 115 7.41 -5.57 -7.53
N VAL A 116 6.54 -6.47 -7.99
CA VAL A 116 6.90 -7.66 -8.75
C VAL A 116 6.32 -7.54 -10.15
N THR A 117 7.15 -7.70 -11.16
CA THR A 117 6.72 -7.63 -12.57
C THR A 117 6.96 -8.94 -13.30
N ASP A 118 6.22 -9.13 -14.39
CA ASP A 118 6.48 -10.19 -15.35
C ASP A 118 7.63 -9.82 -16.33
N LYS A 119 7.97 -10.76 -17.21
CA LYS A 119 9.01 -10.59 -18.24
C LYS A 119 8.69 -9.52 -19.30
N GLN A 120 7.44 -9.08 -19.35
CA GLN A 120 6.98 -8.00 -20.23
C GLN A 120 7.00 -6.64 -19.54
N GLY A 121 7.41 -6.60 -18.25
CA GLY A 121 7.46 -5.38 -17.45
C GLY A 121 6.12 -4.98 -16.83
N ASN A 122 5.06 -5.80 -16.95
CA ASN A 122 3.78 -5.48 -16.34
C ASN A 122 3.81 -5.82 -14.85
N THR A 123 3.28 -4.93 -14.03
CA THR A 123 3.15 -5.15 -12.58
C THR A 123 2.14 -6.24 -12.26
N ARG A 124 2.58 -7.25 -11.53
CA ARG A 124 1.78 -8.39 -11.05
C ARG A 124 1.35 -8.20 -9.61
N GLU A 125 2.29 -7.82 -8.76
CA GLU A 125 2.07 -7.71 -7.32
C GLU A 125 2.66 -6.42 -6.78
N ILE A 126 1.99 -5.87 -5.77
CA ILE A 126 2.46 -4.71 -5.02
C ILE A 126 2.33 -5.03 -3.52
N THR A 127 3.37 -4.72 -2.77
CA THR A 127 3.35 -4.68 -1.31
C THR A 127 3.65 -3.25 -0.89
N PHE A 128 2.84 -2.72 0.02
CA PHE A 128 3.00 -1.36 0.54
C PHE A 128 3.86 -1.37 1.79
N LYS A 129 4.71 -0.34 1.94
CA LYS A 129 5.42 -0.04 3.17
C LYS A 129 5.26 1.44 3.49
N PHE A 130 4.89 1.74 4.71
CA PHE A 130 4.71 3.12 5.18
C PHE A 130 5.06 3.23 6.66
N LEU A 131 5.24 4.46 7.13
CA LEU A 131 5.57 4.74 8.53
C LEU A 131 4.46 4.25 9.45
N ASN A 132 4.83 3.67 10.59
CA ASN A 132 3.89 3.16 11.58
C ASN A 132 3.04 4.27 12.25
N ASP A 133 3.48 5.52 12.13
CA ASP A 133 2.79 6.73 12.59
C ASP A 133 2.15 7.56 11.47
N ASP A 134 2.11 7.03 10.24
CA ASP A 134 1.49 7.76 9.12
C ASP A 134 0.00 8.00 9.40
N PRO A 135 -0.45 9.28 9.48
CA PRO A 135 -1.79 9.61 9.95
C PRO A 135 -2.91 9.24 8.97
N VAL A 136 -2.55 8.95 7.71
CA VAL A 136 -3.46 8.57 6.64
C VAL A 136 -3.35 7.09 6.33
N MET A 137 -2.15 6.59 5.98
CA MET A 137 -1.97 5.21 5.54
C MET A 137 -2.32 4.19 6.62
N THR A 138 -2.03 4.48 7.89
CA THR A 138 -2.38 3.59 9.01
C THR A 138 -3.90 3.41 9.21
N LYS A 139 -4.71 4.30 8.64
CA LYS A 139 -6.18 4.33 8.72
C LYS A 139 -6.86 4.14 7.36
N PHE A 140 -6.07 3.93 6.32
CA PHE A 140 -6.58 3.80 4.96
C PHE A 140 -7.42 2.52 4.84
N ALA A 141 -8.70 2.66 4.45
CA ALA A 141 -9.61 1.51 4.41
C ALA A 141 -9.07 0.41 3.45
N PRO A 142 -9.14 -0.88 3.83
CA PRO A 142 -8.55 -1.96 3.04
C PRO A 142 -9.14 -2.09 1.63
N ASP A 143 -10.41 -1.77 1.43
CA ASP A 143 -11.02 -1.77 0.10
C ASP A 143 -10.52 -0.61 -0.77
N ARG A 144 -10.21 0.55 -0.17
CA ARG A 144 -9.56 1.67 -0.88
C ARG A 144 -8.12 1.33 -1.21
N LEU A 145 -7.39 0.65 -0.29
CA LEU A 145 -6.04 0.17 -0.56
C LEU A 145 -6.04 -0.83 -1.72
N TYR A 146 -7.03 -1.70 -1.80
CA TYR A 146 -7.22 -2.60 -2.94
C TYR A 146 -7.45 -1.84 -4.25
N GLN A 147 -8.32 -0.83 -4.25
CA GLN A 147 -8.54 0.01 -5.42
C GLN A 147 -7.26 0.72 -5.87
N LEU A 148 -6.53 1.33 -4.93
CA LEU A 148 -5.23 1.95 -5.20
C LEU A 148 -4.23 0.93 -5.79
N GLU A 149 -4.15 -0.27 -5.22
CA GLU A 149 -3.31 -1.36 -5.72
C GLU A 149 -3.65 -1.71 -7.17
N GLN A 150 -4.95 -1.83 -7.51
CA GLN A 150 -5.39 -2.15 -8.87
C GLN A 150 -5.06 -1.02 -9.86
N GLU A 151 -5.26 0.25 -9.50
CA GLU A 151 -4.92 1.38 -10.37
C GLU A 151 -3.40 1.46 -10.60
N LEU A 152 -2.60 1.28 -9.56
CA LEU A 152 -1.14 1.23 -9.68
C LEU A 152 -0.68 0.07 -10.59
N LYS A 153 -1.27 -1.12 -10.48
CA LYS A 153 -0.94 -2.28 -11.34
C LYS A 153 -1.22 -2.01 -12.82
N LYS A 154 -2.22 -1.18 -13.16
CA LYS A 154 -2.52 -0.82 -14.54
C LYS A 154 -1.47 0.07 -15.18
N ILE A 155 -0.95 1.04 -14.41
CA ILE A 155 -0.07 2.09 -14.94
C ILE A 155 1.41 1.81 -14.72
N LEU A 156 1.77 1.18 -13.60
CA LEU A 156 3.16 0.96 -13.20
C LEU A 156 3.79 -0.15 -14.05
N LYS A 157 4.77 0.24 -14.87
CA LYS A 157 5.43 -0.66 -15.81
C LYS A 157 6.93 -0.42 -15.86
N LEU A 158 7.68 -1.48 -16.12
CA LEU A 158 9.08 -1.40 -16.53
C LEU A 158 9.19 -1.36 -18.06
N ASP A 159 10.25 -0.72 -18.57
CA ASP A 159 10.59 -0.81 -19.97
C ASP A 159 11.02 -2.27 -20.30
N PRO A 160 10.27 -2.98 -21.14
CA PRO A 160 10.59 -4.37 -21.45
C PRO A 160 11.94 -4.54 -22.17
N ASN A 161 12.50 -3.48 -22.77
CA ASN A 161 13.82 -3.52 -23.39
C ASN A 161 14.95 -3.42 -22.37
N SER A 162 14.68 -2.93 -21.16
CA SER A 162 15.65 -2.89 -20.05
C SER A 162 15.72 -4.18 -19.23
N LEU A 163 14.82 -5.13 -19.48
CA LEU A 163 14.70 -6.35 -18.69
C LEU A 163 15.60 -7.46 -19.21
N ASP A 164 16.30 -8.12 -18.30
CA ASP A 164 16.91 -9.41 -18.58
C ASP A 164 15.80 -10.48 -18.68
N LYS A 165 15.61 -11.03 -19.89
CA LYS A 165 14.54 -12.00 -20.17
C LYS A 165 14.76 -13.36 -19.52
N SER A 166 15.94 -13.64 -19.00
CA SER A 166 16.23 -14.85 -18.23
C SER A 166 15.78 -14.75 -16.76
N ILE A 167 15.44 -13.55 -16.28
CA ILE A 167 14.90 -13.35 -14.92
C ILE A 167 13.40 -13.67 -14.91
N LYS A 168 13.00 -14.57 -14.04
CA LYS A 168 11.61 -15.05 -13.93
C LYS A 168 10.64 -13.93 -13.57
N ASN A 169 10.95 -13.15 -12.53
CA ASN A 169 10.18 -11.99 -12.07
C ASN A 169 11.15 -10.91 -11.63
N VAL A 170 11.02 -9.71 -12.17
CA VAL A 170 11.83 -8.57 -11.73
C VAL A 170 11.16 -7.92 -10.53
N LYS A 171 11.94 -7.65 -9.50
CA LYS A 171 11.49 -7.04 -8.24
C LYS A 171 12.27 -5.76 -8.00
N TYR A 172 11.55 -4.72 -7.60
CA TYR A 172 12.17 -3.44 -7.29
C TYR A 172 11.39 -2.69 -6.21
N PHE A 173 12.08 -1.72 -5.62
CA PHE A 173 11.53 -0.81 -4.62
C PHE A 173 11.32 0.56 -5.27
N LEU A 174 10.14 1.12 -5.06
CA LEU A 174 9.78 2.42 -5.58
C LEU A 174 9.33 3.31 -4.41
N PRO A 175 10.17 4.24 -3.94
CA PRO A 175 9.74 5.27 -3.00
C PRO A 175 8.83 6.26 -3.74
N ILE A 176 7.75 6.66 -3.10
CA ILE A 176 6.81 7.66 -3.60
C ILE A 176 6.71 8.77 -2.58
N ASP A 177 6.98 9.98 -3.03
CA ASP A 177 6.71 11.23 -2.34
C ASP A 177 5.42 11.82 -2.93
N TYR A 178 4.35 11.92 -2.13
CA TYR A 178 2.99 12.24 -2.60
C TYR A 178 2.29 13.32 -1.78
#